data_3191d8a44f77ed2c4de58fdc83b52622
#
_entry.id   3191d8a44f77ed2c4de58fdc83b52622
#
_cell.length_a   1.000
_cell.length_b   1.000
_cell.length_c   1.000
_cell.angle_alpha   90.00
_cell.angle_beta   90.00
_cell.angle_gamma   90.00
#
_symmetry.space_group_name_H-M   'P 1'
#
loop_
_entity.id
_entity.type
_entity.pdbx_description
1 polymer ?
#
loop_
_entity_poly.entity_id
_entity_poly.type
_entity_poly.pdbx_seq_one_letter_code
_entity_poly.pdbx_strand_id
1 'polypeptide(L)'
;EEGHAVRAFDLPTKANRRAAKKLPPGVEIVFGDVTDASACAEAVRGVDAIVHLAALTPPATERMPEIARKVNVEGTRNLVRAAEAEGRPIRFIQASSYSIYGPDAGWNGLVTADTPVVATDVYTETKIATEEILRSSSLDWVIFRIAAAVEGSGLAADKVVLSIIFEVHPEQPIELVHGKDVARAAAHAVTAEEASRRVFPIGGGPSCQLRQRDVFAMTERMLGIEPLPPEAFGKSRYYTSWLDTSESERVLRFQRHTAKDIERDLEKRIAWLKPLIFPVRPLVRRFFLSLSGPYRGEPARPTWQAQLERYSER
;
A
#
# COMPACT_ATOMS: atom_id res chain seq x y z
N GLU A 1 -12.25 -1.09 -18.35
CA GLU A 1 -11.45 -1.04 -19.60
C GLU A 1 -11.17 -2.46 -20.14
N GLU A 2 -11.06 -3.46 -19.28
CA GLU A 2 -10.84 -4.88 -19.66
C GLU A 2 -12.16 -5.65 -19.88
N GLY A 3 -13.31 -4.98 -19.91
CA GLY A 3 -14.61 -5.58 -20.21
C GLY A 3 -15.29 -6.32 -19.04
N HIS A 4 -14.75 -6.21 -17.81
CA HIS A 4 -15.37 -6.81 -16.64
C HIS A 4 -16.59 -6.00 -16.16
N ALA A 5 -17.66 -6.71 -15.75
CA ALA A 5 -18.72 -6.11 -14.94
C ALA A 5 -18.19 -5.96 -13.49
N VAL A 6 -18.33 -4.77 -12.92
CA VAL A 6 -17.72 -4.45 -11.62
C VAL A 6 -18.79 -4.13 -10.57
N ARG A 7 -18.70 -4.80 -9.43
CA ARG A 7 -19.41 -4.47 -8.20
C ARG A 7 -18.42 -3.91 -7.20
N ALA A 8 -18.66 -2.67 -6.73
CA ALA A 8 -17.88 -2.04 -5.68
C ALA A 8 -18.56 -2.24 -4.33
N PHE A 9 -17.87 -2.86 -3.37
CA PHE A 9 -18.34 -3.07 -2.00
C PHE A 9 -17.50 -2.23 -1.04
N ASP A 10 -18.13 -1.33 -0.29
CA ASP A 10 -17.43 -0.41 0.61
C ASP A 10 -18.36 0.10 1.73
N LEU A 11 -17.77 0.67 2.78
CA LEU A 11 -18.50 1.28 3.90
C LEU A 11 -19.38 2.45 3.44
N PRO A 12 -20.59 2.62 4.02
CA PRO A 12 -21.52 3.69 3.66
C PRO A 12 -21.15 5.07 4.21
N THR A 13 -19.85 5.43 4.25
CA THR A 13 -19.38 6.73 4.73
C THR A 13 -19.77 7.86 3.79
N LYS A 14 -19.83 9.10 4.29
CA LYS A 14 -20.07 10.28 3.43
C LYS A 14 -19.02 10.40 2.31
N ALA A 15 -17.76 10.06 2.61
CA ALA A 15 -16.67 10.09 1.65
C ALA A 15 -16.88 9.05 0.54
N ASN A 16 -17.16 7.80 0.91
CA ASN A 16 -17.36 6.70 -0.04
C ASN A 16 -18.62 6.91 -0.88
N ARG A 17 -19.71 7.43 -0.31
CA ARG A 17 -20.90 7.82 -1.09
C ARG A 17 -20.61 8.95 -2.10
N ARG A 18 -19.68 9.87 -1.80
CA ARG A 18 -19.24 10.89 -2.76
C ARG A 18 -18.33 10.31 -3.84
N ALA A 19 -17.43 9.42 -3.47
CA ALA A 19 -16.54 8.72 -4.40
C ALA A 19 -17.34 7.84 -5.37
N ALA A 20 -18.34 7.13 -4.88
CA ALA A 20 -19.24 6.30 -5.66
C ALA A 20 -19.90 7.04 -6.83
N LYS A 21 -20.27 8.33 -6.63
CA LYS A 21 -20.85 9.18 -7.70
C LYS A 21 -19.88 9.49 -8.84
N LYS A 22 -18.59 9.23 -8.67
CA LYS A 22 -17.54 9.49 -9.67
C LYS A 22 -17.10 8.21 -10.40
N LEU A 23 -17.65 7.07 -10.02
CA LEU A 23 -17.36 5.81 -10.69
C LEU A 23 -17.94 5.82 -12.11
N PRO A 24 -17.31 5.09 -13.04
CA PRO A 24 -17.84 4.94 -14.39
C PRO A 24 -19.27 4.39 -14.40
N PRO A 25 -20.07 4.75 -15.41
CA PRO A 25 -21.39 4.15 -15.60
C PRO A 25 -21.30 2.61 -15.70
N GLY A 26 -22.27 1.91 -15.11
CA GLY A 26 -22.32 0.45 -15.10
C GLY A 26 -21.61 -0.22 -13.93
N VAL A 27 -20.90 0.51 -13.06
CA VAL A 27 -20.39 -0.05 -11.80
C VAL A 27 -21.55 -0.16 -10.79
N GLU A 28 -21.82 -1.40 -10.37
CA GLU A 28 -22.77 -1.67 -9.28
C GLU A 28 -22.15 -1.28 -7.95
N ILE A 29 -22.92 -0.66 -7.05
CA ILE A 29 -22.42 -0.23 -5.73
C ILE A 29 -23.23 -0.91 -4.64
N VAL A 30 -22.55 -1.68 -3.80
CA VAL A 30 -23.11 -2.29 -2.60
C VAL A 30 -22.41 -1.66 -1.40
N PHE A 31 -23.18 -1.11 -0.46
CA PHE A 31 -22.63 -0.56 0.77
C PHE A 31 -22.80 -1.54 1.92
N GLY A 32 -21.71 -1.86 2.60
CA GLY A 32 -21.68 -2.74 3.75
C GLY A 32 -20.32 -2.71 4.45
N ASP A 33 -20.22 -3.45 5.54
CA ASP A 33 -19.00 -3.62 6.31
C ASP A 33 -18.45 -5.04 6.12
N VAL A 34 -17.17 -5.21 5.80
CA VAL A 34 -16.54 -6.54 5.70
C VAL A 34 -16.57 -7.33 7.01
N THR A 35 -16.78 -6.67 8.14
CA THR A 35 -16.95 -7.32 9.45
C THR A 35 -18.36 -7.90 9.67
N ASP A 36 -19.30 -7.63 8.76
CA ASP A 36 -20.63 -8.21 8.73
C ASP A 36 -20.69 -9.35 7.69
N ALA A 37 -20.84 -10.58 8.18
CA ALA A 37 -20.88 -11.76 7.33
C ALA A 37 -22.08 -11.76 6.36
N SER A 38 -23.22 -11.18 6.75
CA SER A 38 -24.39 -11.09 5.87
C SER A 38 -24.18 -10.10 4.73
N ALA A 39 -23.56 -8.95 5.01
CA ALA A 39 -23.19 -7.99 3.99
C ALA A 39 -22.13 -8.56 3.01
N CYS A 40 -21.17 -9.35 3.52
CA CYS A 40 -20.22 -10.07 2.67
C CYS A 40 -20.92 -11.08 1.76
N ALA A 41 -21.86 -11.88 2.28
CA ALA A 41 -22.61 -12.85 1.50
C ALA A 41 -23.44 -12.18 0.39
N GLU A 42 -24.05 -11.04 0.66
CA GLU A 42 -24.77 -10.25 -0.35
C GLU A 42 -23.81 -9.71 -1.42
N ALA A 43 -22.68 -9.13 -1.02
CA ALA A 43 -21.69 -8.57 -1.92
C ALA A 43 -21.05 -9.60 -2.86
N VAL A 44 -20.87 -10.83 -2.38
CA VAL A 44 -20.22 -11.95 -3.14
C VAL A 44 -21.17 -12.65 -4.08
N ARG A 45 -22.49 -12.55 -3.87
CA ARG A 45 -23.48 -13.29 -4.65
C ARG A 45 -23.32 -13.06 -6.15
N GLY A 46 -23.08 -14.16 -6.89
CA GLY A 46 -23.01 -14.15 -8.33
C GLY A 46 -21.76 -13.51 -8.95
N VAL A 47 -20.70 -13.19 -8.18
CA VAL A 47 -19.45 -12.66 -8.75
C VAL A 47 -18.49 -13.80 -9.12
N ASP A 48 -17.73 -13.66 -10.20
CA ASP A 48 -16.76 -14.64 -10.67
C ASP A 48 -15.37 -14.42 -10.05
N ALA A 49 -15.10 -13.21 -9.59
CA ALA A 49 -13.84 -12.87 -8.93
C ALA A 49 -14.05 -11.80 -7.85
N ILE A 50 -13.18 -11.83 -6.84
CA ILE A 50 -13.10 -10.86 -5.75
C ILE A 50 -11.70 -10.25 -5.76
N VAL A 51 -11.61 -8.91 -5.80
CA VAL A 51 -10.38 -8.17 -5.57
C VAL A 51 -10.49 -7.51 -4.20
N HIS A 52 -9.88 -8.11 -3.19
CA HIS A 52 -9.98 -7.66 -1.80
C HIS A 52 -8.87 -6.67 -1.45
N LEU A 53 -9.24 -5.38 -1.46
CA LEU A 53 -8.35 -4.26 -1.13
C LEU A 53 -8.66 -3.66 0.25
N ALA A 54 -9.84 -3.97 0.82
CA ALA A 54 -10.27 -3.37 2.08
C ALA A 54 -9.37 -3.81 3.24
N ALA A 55 -8.74 -2.83 3.89
CA ALA A 55 -7.93 -3.05 5.08
C ALA A 55 -7.69 -1.72 5.81
N LEU A 56 -7.50 -1.79 7.11
CA LEU A 56 -6.81 -0.74 7.84
C LEU A 56 -5.31 -0.85 7.59
N THR A 57 -4.66 0.31 7.43
CA THR A 57 -3.22 0.42 7.19
C THR A 57 -2.57 1.30 8.27
N PRO A 58 -1.25 1.27 8.44
CA PRO A 58 -0.55 2.19 9.34
C PRO A 58 -0.84 3.66 9.02
N PRO A 59 -0.97 4.54 10.03
CA PRO A 59 -0.80 4.28 11.46
C PRO A 59 -2.06 3.76 12.17
N ALA A 60 -3.18 3.59 11.47
CA ALA A 60 -4.46 3.20 12.10
C ALA A 60 -4.41 1.78 12.70
N THR A 61 -3.69 0.85 12.10
CA THR A 61 -3.51 -0.50 12.63
C THR A 61 -2.87 -0.51 14.02
N GLU A 62 -1.88 0.32 14.22
CA GLU A 62 -1.14 0.39 15.49
C GLU A 62 -1.91 1.16 16.57
N ARG A 63 -2.69 2.17 16.16
CA ARG A 63 -3.54 2.93 17.07
C ARG A 63 -4.79 2.16 17.52
N MET A 64 -5.28 1.24 16.69
CA MET A 64 -6.52 0.50 16.92
C MET A 64 -6.33 -0.99 16.57
N PRO A 65 -5.46 -1.71 17.29
CA PRO A 65 -5.06 -3.08 16.91
C PRO A 65 -6.23 -4.06 16.86
N GLU A 66 -7.17 -3.98 17.79
CA GLU A 66 -8.33 -4.87 17.82
C GLU A 66 -9.27 -4.61 16.63
N ILE A 67 -9.47 -3.34 16.28
CA ILE A 67 -10.28 -2.99 15.09
C ILE A 67 -9.55 -3.42 13.83
N ALA A 68 -8.22 -3.28 13.78
CA ALA A 68 -7.41 -3.73 12.66
C ALA A 68 -7.52 -5.25 12.47
N ARG A 69 -7.41 -6.06 13.50
CA ARG A 69 -7.63 -7.51 13.43
C ARG A 69 -9.03 -7.85 12.98
N LYS A 70 -10.05 -7.18 13.53
CA LYS A 70 -11.44 -7.40 13.14
C LYS A 70 -11.69 -7.08 11.66
N VAL A 71 -11.21 -5.94 11.17
CA VAL A 71 -11.40 -5.52 9.77
C VAL A 71 -10.53 -6.38 8.83
N ASN A 72 -9.22 -6.45 9.10
CA ASN A 72 -8.31 -7.09 8.17
C ASN A 72 -8.46 -8.61 8.18
N VAL A 73 -8.50 -9.25 9.35
CA VAL A 73 -8.49 -10.70 9.47
C VAL A 73 -9.89 -11.28 9.39
N GLU A 74 -10.81 -10.83 10.27
CA GLU A 74 -12.17 -11.38 10.27
C GLU A 74 -12.97 -10.93 9.04
N GLY A 75 -12.75 -9.70 8.54
CA GLY A 75 -13.32 -9.24 7.28
C GLY A 75 -12.90 -10.11 6.09
N THR A 76 -11.61 -10.45 5.99
CA THR A 76 -11.12 -11.39 4.97
C THR A 76 -11.75 -12.77 5.15
N ARG A 77 -11.84 -13.27 6.38
CA ARG A 77 -12.46 -14.56 6.69
C ARG A 77 -13.94 -14.62 6.28
N ASN A 78 -14.68 -13.53 6.51
CA ASN A 78 -16.07 -13.43 6.09
C ASN A 78 -16.23 -13.47 4.58
N LEU A 79 -15.39 -12.77 3.82
CA LEU A 79 -15.41 -12.79 2.36
C LEU A 79 -15.02 -14.17 1.80
N VAL A 80 -14.00 -14.82 2.38
CA VAL A 80 -13.59 -16.18 1.97
C VAL A 80 -14.72 -17.17 2.21
N ARG A 81 -15.33 -17.17 3.40
CA ARG A 81 -16.47 -18.04 3.73
C ARG A 81 -17.67 -17.79 2.82
N ALA A 82 -17.96 -16.52 2.54
CA ALA A 82 -19.04 -16.15 1.62
C ALA A 82 -18.77 -16.68 0.20
N ALA A 83 -17.52 -16.56 -0.28
CA ALA A 83 -17.14 -17.07 -1.59
C ALA A 83 -17.20 -18.62 -1.67
N GLU A 84 -16.75 -19.31 -0.63
CA GLU A 84 -16.85 -20.78 -0.55
C GLU A 84 -18.30 -21.27 -0.51
N ALA A 85 -19.17 -20.51 0.17
CA ALA A 85 -20.60 -20.84 0.28
C ALA A 85 -21.38 -20.71 -1.04
N GLU A 86 -20.86 -19.98 -2.04
CA GLU A 86 -21.44 -19.90 -3.38
C GLU A 86 -21.40 -21.27 -4.12
N GLY A 87 -20.55 -22.21 -3.69
CA GLY A 87 -20.48 -23.56 -4.26
C GLY A 87 -20.02 -23.63 -5.72
N ARG A 88 -19.39 -22.55 -6.23
CA ARG A 88 -18.87 -22.44 -7.60
C ARG A 88 -17.46 -21.83 -7.59
N PRO A 89 -16.70 -21.99 -8.66
CA PRO A 89 -15.37 -21.41 -8.74
C PRO A 89 -15.43 -19.86 -8.64
N ILE A 90 -14.71 -19.31 -7.69
CA ILE A 90 -14.50 -17.85 -7.55
C ILE A 90 -13.00 -17.63 -7.39
N ARG A 91 -12.44 -16.70 -8.18
CA ARG A 91 -11.07 -16.26 -8.02
C ARG A 91 -10.99 -15.19 -6.96
N PHE A 92 -10.11 -15.37 -5.96
CA PHE A 92 -9.93 -14.42 -4.88
C PHE A 92 -8.54 -13.78 -4.94
N ILE A 93 -8.47 -12.50 -5.25
CA ILE A 93 -7.22 -11.73 -5.35
C ILE A 93 -7.08 -10.89 -4.07
N GLN A 94 -6.06 -11.22 -3.27
CA GLN A 94 -5.79 -10.58 -1.98
C GLN A 94 -4.69 -9.54 -2.09
N ALA A 95 -4.96 -8.32 -1.65
CA ALA A 95 -3.92 -7.31 -1.44
C ALA A 95 -3.17 -7.58 -0.11
N SER A 96 -1.98 -8.13 -0.23
CA SER A 96 -0.96 -8.21 0.81
C SER A 96 0.05 -7.07 0.65
N SER A 97 1.17 -7.10 1.35
CA SER A 97 2.17 -6.04 1.35
C SER A 97 3.58 -6.61 1.34
N TYR A 98 4.50 -5.92 0.68
CA TYR A 98 5.92 -6.25 0.76
C TYR A 98 6.53 -6.00 2.15
N SER A 99 5.89 -5.20 3.01
CA SER A 99 6.35 -4.94 4.38
C SER A 99 6.43 -6.21 5.25
N ILE A 100 5.71 -7.27 4.89
CA ILE A 100 5.79 -8.57 5.59
C ILE A 100 7.13 -9.29 5.42
N TYR A 101 8.00 -8.85 4.53
CA TYR A 101 9.37 -9.38 4.43
C TYR A 101 10.29 -8.87 5.55
N GLY A 102 9.86 -7.84 6.30
CA GLY A 102 10.61 -7.27 7.40
C GLY A 102 11.71 -6.28 6.97
N PRO A 103 12.37 -5.65 7.95
CA PRO A 103 13.28 -4.52 7.69
C PRO A 103 14.63 -4.93 7.08
N ASP A 104 15.02 -6.20 7.20
CA ASP A 104 16.35 -6.66 6.78
C ASP A 104 16.37 -7.25 5.36
N ALA A 105 15.23 -7.73 4.87
CA ALA A 105 15.15 -8.45 3.61
C ALA A 105 15.68 -7.63 2.42
N GLY A 106 15.32 -6.35 2.33
CA GLY A 106 15.72 -5.48 1.22
C GLY A 106 17.20 -5.10 1.17
N TRP A 107 17.96 -5.33 2.24
CA TRP A 107 19.40 -5.02 2.28
C TRP A 107 20.26 -6.11 1.63
N ASN A 108 19.70 -7.29 1.41
CA ASN A 108 20.41 -8.44 0.85
C ASN A 108 20.14 -8.63 -0.64
N GLY A 109 19.46 -7.69 -1.30
CA GLY A 109 19.13 -7.74 -2.72
C GLY A 109 17.62 -7.73 -2.99
N LEU A 110 17.22 -8.29 -4.12
CA LEU A 110 15.80 -8.39 -4.49
C LEU A 110 15.10 -9.43 -3.64
N VAL A 111 13.90 -9.11 -3.13
CA VAL A 111 13.04 -10.09 -2.48
C VAL A 111 12.10 -10.73 -3.50
N THR A 112 11.83 -12.01 -3.31
CA THR A 112 10.99 -12.83 -4.19
C THR A 112 9.70 -13.25 -3.49
N ALA A 113 8.81 -13.92 -4.20
CA ALA A 113 7.62 -14.53 -3.61
C ALA A 113 7.95 -15.54 -2.49
N ASP A 114 9.11 -16.22 -2.60
CA ASP A 114 9.54 -17.27 -1.66
C ASP A 114 10.37 -16.74 -0.49
N THR A 115 10.71 -15.45 -0.49
CA THR A 115 11.42 -14.83 0.64
C THR A 115 10.58 -14.99 1.91
N PRO A 116 11.18 -15.48 3.02
CA PRO A 116 10.48 -15.66 4.28
C PRO A 116 9.81 -14.37 4.77
N VAL A 117 8.64 -14.54 5.36
CA VAL A 117 7.88 -13.43 5.94
C VAL A 117 8.03 -13.39 7.45
N VAL A 118 7.96 -12.20 8.04
CA VAL A 118 8.07 -11.99 9.49
C VAL A 118 7.08 -10.91 9.93
N ALA A 119 6.30 -11.21 10.97
CA ALA A 119 5.44 -10.23 11.62
C ALA A 119 6.30 -9.32 12.49
N THR A 120 6.26 -8.02 12.22
CA THR A 120 7.04 -7.00 12.96
C THR A 120 6.15 -5.97 13.66
N ASP A 121 4.88 -5.92 13.28
CA ASP A 121 3.87 -5.03 13.82
C ASP A 121 2.45 -5.59 13.57
N VAL A 122 1.42 -4.92 14.06
CA VAL A 122 0.02 -5.36 13.89
C VAL A 122 -0.37 -5.43 12.41
N TYR A 123 0.10 -4.49 11.59
CA TYR A 123 -0.20 -4.50 10.17
C TYR A 123 0.34 -5.74 9.47
N THR A 124 1.62 -6.03 9.63
CA THR A 124 2.28 -7.19 9.02
C THR A 124 1.73 -8.51 9.58
N GLU A 125 1.42 -8.57 10.89
CA GLU A 125 0.70 -9.70 11.51
C GLU A 125 -0.63 -9.96 10.78
N THR A 126 -1.46 -8.91 10.60
CA THR A 126 -2.76 -9.07 9.94
C THR A 126 -2.62 -9.48 8.47
N LYS A 127 -1.62 -8.95 7.75
CA LYS A 127 -1.39 -9.34 6.34
C LYS A 127 -0.94 -10.80 6.21
N ILE A 128 -0.05 -11.26 7.07
CA ILE A 128 0.37 -12.68 7.09
C ILE A 128 -0.83 -13.57 7.41
N ALA A 129 -1.63 -13.24 8.43
CA ALA A 129 -2.82 -14.01 8.79
C ALA A 129 -3.84 -14.08 7.63
N THR A 130 -4.00 -13.02 6.83
CA THR A 130 -4.90 -13.05 5.67
C THR A 130 -4.35 -13.92 4.53
N GLU A 131 -3.03 -13.95 4.31
CA GLU A 131 -2.42 -14.90 3.36
C GLU A 131 -2.67 -16.36 3.79
N GLU A 132 -2.56 -16.67 5.08
CA GLU A 132 -2.78 -18.01 5.63
C GLU A 132 -4.25 -18.45 5.48
N ILE A 133 -5.22 -17.55 5.78
CA ILE A 133 -6.64 -17.82 5.57
C ILE A 133 -6.89 -18.22 4.12
N LEU A 134 -6.33 -17.46 3.19
CA LEU A 134 -6.57 -17.69 1.77
C LEU A 134 -5.90 -18.97 1.27
N ARG A 135 -4.65 -19.24 1.67
CA ARG A 135 -3.93 -20.47 1.34
C ARG A 135 -4.64 -21.72 1.85
N SER A 136 -5.34 -21.61 2.98
CA SER A 136 -6.10 -22.71 3.60
C SER A 136 -7.49 -22.88 3.00
N SER A 137 -7.95 -21.96 2.14
CA SER A 137 -9.27 -22.01 1.52
C SER A 137 -9.31 -22.94 0.30
N SER A 138 -10.52 -23.33 -0.10
CA SER A 138 -10.79 -24.08 -1.33
C SER A 138 -10.77 -23.21 -2.58
N LEU A 139 -10.69 -21.89 -2.44
CA LEU A 139 -10.80 -20.92 -3.54
C LEU A 139 -9.59 -20.98 -4.49
N ASP A 140 -9.80 -20.52 -5.70
CA ASP A 140 -8.73 -20.16 -6.64
C ASP A 140 -8.16 -18.78 -6.23
N TRP A 141 -7.09 -18.79 -5.44
CA TRP A 141 -6.56 -17.58 -4.85
C TRP A 141 -5.32 -17.05 -5.58
N VAL A 142 -5.15 -15.72 -5.51
CA VAL A 142 -3.97 -14.99 -5.93
C VAL A 142 -3.59 -14.00 -4.82
N ILE A 143 -2.33 -13.94 -4.44
CA ILE A 143 -1.85 -13.03 -3.40
C ILE A 143 -0.89 -12.02 -4.02
N PHE A 144 -1.16 -10.72 -3.83
CA PHE A 144 -0.31 -9.63 -4.25
C PHE A 144 0.44 -9.04 -3.07
N ARG A 145 1.77 -9.20 -3.03
CA ARG A 145 2.64 -8.47 -2.10
C ARG A 145 3.04 -7.16 -2.74
N ILE A 146 2.25 -6.13 -2.46
CA ILE A 146 2.31 -4.85 -3.17
C ILE A 146 3.39 -3.96 -2.53
N ALA A 147 4.23 -3.39 -3.36
CA ALA A 147 5.23 -2.37 -3.01
C ALA A 147 4.56 -1.05 -2.55
N ALA A 148 5.33 0.01 -2.35
CA ALA A 148 4.77 1.31 -2.00
C ALA A 148 3.91 1.85 -3.14
N ALA A 149 2.60 1.57 -3.08
CA ALA A 149 1.64 2.02 -4.08
C ALA A 149 1.41 3.52 -3.95
N VAL A 150 1.71 4.25 -5.02
CA VAL A 150 1.51 5.70 -5.08
C VAL A 150 0.27 5.97 -5.89
N GLU A 151 -0.76 6.45 -5.21
CA GLU A 151 -1.91 7.07 -5.84
C GLU A 151 -1.85 8.57 -5.62
N GLY A 152 -2.45 9.25 -6.53
CA GLY A 152 -2.39 10.68 -6.49
C GLY A 152 -3.13 11.39 -5.36
N SER A 153 -3.66 10.71 -4.36
CA SER A 153 -4.20 11.31 -3.12
C SER A 153 -3.12 11.47 -2.02
N GLY A 154 -1.90 10.98 -2.27
CA GLY A 154 -0.86 10.75 -1.25
C GLY A 154 -0.11 11.97 -0.72
N LEU A 155 -0.48 13.21 -1.05
CA LEU A 155 0.21 14.40 -0.53
C LEU A 155 -0.21 14.83 0.89
N ALA A 156 -1.30 14.28 1.40
CA ALA A 156 -1.71 14.51 2.78
C ALA A 156 -1.15 13.40 3.69
N ALA A 157 0.16 13.21 3.70
CA ALA A 157 0.76 12.30 4.64
C ALA A 157 0.53 12.81 6.07
N ASP A 158 0.05 11.93 6.94
CA ASP A 158 -0.04 12.20 8.38
C ASP A 158 1.34 12.66 8.88
N LYS A 159 1.38 13.72 9.71
CA LYS A 159 2.64 14.25 10.26
C LYS A 159 3.46 13.18 10.98
N VAL A 160 2.78 12.23 11.62
CA VAL A 160 3.41 11.08 12.29
C VAL A 160 4.14 10.22 11.28
N VAL A 161 3.51 9.89 10.16
CA VAL A 161 4.13 9.12 9.07
C VAL A 161 5.34 9.86 8.50
N LEU A 162 5.20 11.17 8.24
CA LEU A 162 6.33 11.99 7.77
C LEU A 162 7.49 11.99 8.76
N SER A 163 7.21 12.14 10.06
CA SER A 163 8.25 12.11 11.09
C SER A 163 8.98 10.78 11.14
N ILE A 164 8.25 9.67 10.98
CA ILE A 164 8.83 8.32 10.96
C ILE A 164 9.72 8.11 9.74
N ILE A 165 9.32 8.62 8.59
CA ILE A 165 10.10 8.53 7.35
C ILE A 165 11.49 9.18 7.53
N PHE A 166 11.63 10.21 8.35
CA PHE A 166 12.92 10.80 8.69
C PHE A 166 13.82 9.90 9.55
N GLU A 167 13.28 8.96 10.31
CA GLU A 167 14.07 7.99 11.08
C GLU A 167 14.72 6.92 10.18
N VAL A 168 14.23 6.78 8.95
CA VAL A 168 14.67 5.73 8.01
C VAL A 168 16.04 6.08 7.42
N HIS A 169 16.89 5.05 7.27
CA HIS A 169 18.21 5.20 6.64
C HIS A 169 18.07 5.68 5.19
N PRO A 170 18.85 6.68 4.74
CA PRO A 170 18.76 7.21 3.38
C PRO A 170 18.98 6.16 2.28
N GLU A 171 19.80 5.15 2.56
CA GLU A 171 20.08 4.04 1.63
C GLU A 171 19.05 2.90 1.70
N GLN A 172 18.00 3.03 2.50
CA GLN A 172 16.94 2.01 2.57
C GLN A 172 16.37 1.77 1.17
N PRO A 173 16.37 0.51 0.69
CA PRO A 173 15.69 0.16 -0.55
C PRO A 173 14.20 0.40 -0.44
N ILE A 174 13.62 1.02 -1.43
CA ILE A 174 12.17 1.22 -1.56
C ILE A 174 11.77 1.05 -3.01
N GLU A 175 10.74 0.30 -3.28
CA GLU A 175 10.16 0.21 -4.61
C GLU A 175 8.80 0.91 -4.63
N LEU A 176 8.60 1.76 -5.62
CA LEU A 176 7.32 2.39 -5.88
C LEU A 176 6.55 1.57 -6.91
N VAL A 177 5.22 1.65 -6.86
CA VAL A 177 4.35 1.17 -7.94
C VAL A 177 3.22 2.16 -8.16
N HIS A 178 2.89 2.42 -9.41
CA HIS A 178 1.75 3.30 -9.72
C HIS A 178 0.42 2.57 -9.43
N GLY A 179 -0.54 3.23 -8.77
CA GLY A 179 -1.84 2.63 -8.44
C GLY A 179 -2.58 2.06 -9.66
N LYS A 180 -2.45 2.69 -10.84
CA LYS A 180 -3.01 2.17 -12.09
C LYS A 180 -2.39 0.84 -12.52
N ASP A 181 -1.11 0.62 -12.23
CA ASP A 181 -0.43 -0.63 -12.54
C ASP A 181 -0.89 -1.73 -11.59
N VAL A 182 -1.08 -1.42 -10.31
CA VAL A 182 -1.71 -2.36 -9.35
C VAL A 182 -3.12 -2.74 -9.81
N ALA A 183 -3.92 -1.77 -10.24
CA ALA A 183 -5.27 -2.03 -10.76
C ALA A 183 -5.23 -2.90 -12.03
N ARG A 184 -4.27 -2.67 -12.93
CA ARG A 184 -4.05 -3.48 -14.13
C ARG A 184 -3.65 -4.91 -13.77
N ALA A 185 -2.72 -5.07 -12.84
CA ALA A 185 -2.33 -6.39 -12.34
C ALA A 185 -3.55 -7.16 -11.81
N ALA A 186 -4.41 -6.50 -11.02
CA ALA A 186 -5.62 -7.11 -10.49
C ALA A 186 -6.60 -7.49 -11.60
N ALA A 187 -6.83 -6.61 -12.58
CA ALA A 187 -7.72 -6.90 -13.72
C ALA A 187 -7.22 -8.11 -14.55
N HIS A 188 -5.92 -8.19 -14.84
CA HIS A 188 -5.34 -9.31 -15.58
C HIS A 188 -5.37 -10.61 -14.74
N ALA A 189 -5.13 -10.52 -13.43
CA ALA A 189 -5.18 -11.70 -12.55
C ALA A 189 -6.57 -12.34 -12.49
N VAL A 190 -7.65 -11.62 -12.80
CA VAL A 190 -9.01 -12.17 -12.84
C VAL A 190 -9.11 -13.34 -13.82
N THR A 191 -8.43 -13.27 -14.96
CA THR A 191 -8.54 -14.24 -16.06
C THR A 191 -7.27 -15.03 -16.34
N ALA A 192 -6.11 -14.63 -15.77
CA ALA A 192 -4.85 -15.31 -16.00
C ALA A 192 -4.83 -16.69 -15.33
N GLU A 193 -4.89 -17.78 -16.10
CA GLU A 193 -4.84 -19.15 -15.57
C GLU A 193 -3.53 -19.40 -14.80
N GLU A 194 -2.40 -18.92 -15.33
CA GLU A 194 -1.08 -19.05 -14.69
C GLU A 194 -0.99 -18.33 -13.33
N ALA A 195 -1.95 -17.49 -12.97
CA ALA A 195 -1.96 -16.81 -11.68
C ALA A 195 -2.58 -17.66 -10.55
N SER A 196 -3.23 -18.78 -10.88
CA SER A 196 -3.91 -19.64 -9.93
C SER A 196 -2.99 -20.11 -8.80
N ARG A 197 -3.41 -19.91 -7.56
CA ARG A 197 -2.73 -20.32 -6.32
C ARG A 197 -1.27 -19.87 -6.22
N ARG A 198 -1.01 -18.61 -6.63
CA ARG A 198 0.33 -18.04 -6.62
C ARG A 198 0.41 -16.72 -5.88
N VAL A 199 1.62 -16.43 -5.43
CA VAL A 199 2.01 -15.14 -4.83
C VAL A 199 2.79 -14.34 -5.85
N PHE A 200 2.44 -13.07 -6.01
CA PHE A 200 3.10 -12.15 -6.91
C PHE A 200 3.62 -10.92 -6.15
N PRO A 201 4.92 -10.68 -6.13
CA PRO A 201 5.46 -9.36 -5.81
C PRO A 201 4.98 -8.33 -6.85
N ILE A 202 4.31 -7.28 -6.42
CA ILE A 202 3.75 -6.24 -7.30
C ILE A 202 4.49 -4.92 -7.04
N GLY A 203 5.45 -4.64 -7.87
CA GLY A 203 6.28 -3.42 -7.86
C GLY A 203 6.36 -2.78 -9.23
N GLY A 204 6.91 -1.58 -9.32
CA GLY A 204 7.05 -0.86 -10.59
C GLY A 204 8.24 -1.29 -11.43
N GLY A 205 8.97 -2.31 -10.98
CA GLY A 205 10.15 -2.84 -11.65
C GLY A 205 11.39 -1.96 -11.51
N PRO A 206 12.47 -2.25 -12.26
CA PRO A 206 13.77 -1.59 -12.08
C PRO A 206 13.74 -0.06 -12.12
N SER A 207 12.84 0.53 -12.91
CA SER A 207 12.70 1.99 -13.01
C SER A 207 12.08 2.65 -11.77
N CYS A 208 11.49 1.84 -10.88
CA CYS A 208 10.84 2.26 -9.64
C CYS A 208 11.59 1.77 -8.38
N GLN A 209 12.72 1.08 -8.55
CA GLN A 209 13.62 0.65 -7.48
C GLN A 209 14.52 1.82 -7.06
N LEU A 210 14.15 2.48 -5.99
CA LEU A 210 14.76 3.69 -5.49
C LEU A 210 15.42 3.45 -4.12
N ARG A 211 16.18 4.44 -3.67
CA ARG A 211 16.57 4.58 -2.27
C ARG A 211 15.68 5.60 -1.58
N GLN A 212 15.58 5.53 -0.27
CA GLN A 212 14.80 6.49 0.52
C GLN A 212 15.20 7.95 0.21
N ARG A 213 16.50 8.22 0.07
CA ARG A 213 17.02 9.55 -0.34
C ARG A 213 16.48 10.02 -1.69
N ASP A 214 16.26 9.10 -2.65
CA ASP A 214 15.76 9.46 -3.98
C ASP A 214 14.30 9.91 -3.91
N VAL A 215 13.51 9.29 -3.03
CA VAL A 215 12.11 9.70 -2.75
C VAL A 215 12.07 11.08 -2.11
N PHE A 216 12.98 11.38 -1.19
CA PHE A 216 13.12 12.73 -0.64
C PHE A 216 13.52 13.74 -1.72
N ALA A 217 14.51 13.41 -2.56
CA ALA A 217 14.94 14.26 -3.65
C ALA A 217 13.80 14.55 -4.66
N MET A 218 12.92 13.56 -4.93
CA MET A 218 11.70 13.80 -5.71
C MET A 218 10.79 14.83 -5.03
N THR A 219 10.55 14.70 -3.73
CA THR A 219 9.72 15.62 -2.95
C THR A 219 10.31 17.03 -2.93
N GLU A 220 11.62 17.17 -2.72
CA GLU A 220 12.35 18.43 -2.73
C GLU A 220 12.22 19.15 -4.09
N ARG A 221 12.43 18.41 -5.19
CA ARG A 221 12.24 18.94 -6.56
C ARG A 221 10.79 19.40 -6.79
N MET A 222 9.81 18.58 -6.44
CA MET A 222 8.40 18.91 -6.62
C MET A 222 7.98 20.17 -5.87
N LEU A 223 8.47 20.36 -4.64
CA LEU A 223 8.19 21.53 -3.81
C LEU A 223 9.12 22.71 -4.12
N GLY A 224 10.21 22.47 -4.85
CA GLY A 224 11.24 23.46 -5.16
C GLY A 224 11.94 23.99 -3.92
N ILE A 225 12.13 23.17 -2.91
CA ILE A 225 12.89 23.49 -1.70
C ILE A 225 14.35 23.04 -1.86
N GLU A 226 15.25 23.71 -1.13
CA GLU A 226 16.64 23.30 -1.02
C GLU A 226 16.74 21.90 -0.39
N PRO A 227 17.71 21.07 -0.81
CA PRO A 227 17.91 19.75 -0.26
C PRO A 227 17.99 19.75 1.27
N LEU A 228 17.43 18.72 1.88
CA LEU A 228 17.51 18.52 3.32
C LEU A 228 18.91 18.01 3.68
N PRO A 229 19.49 18.47 4.78
CA PRO A 229 20.85 18.08 5.12
C PRO A 229 20.90 16.60 5.59
N PRO A 230 22.05 15.90 5.45
CA PRO A 230 22.19 14.50 5.85
C PRO A 230 21.78 14.22 7.30
N GLU A 231 21.98 15.18 8.19
CA GLU A 231 21.64 15.09 9.62
C GLU A 231 20.12 15.04 9.86
N ALA A 232 19.32 15.34 8.83
CA ALA A 232 17.87 15.20 8.90
C ALA A 232 17.41 13.74 8.89
N PHE A 233 18.27 12.80 8.55
CA PHE A 233 17.90 11.41 8.34
C PHE A 233 18.49 10.50 9.42
N GLY A 234 17.69 9.51 9.82
CA GLY A 234 18.08 8.49 10.79
C GLY A 234 18.90 7.36 10.20
N LYS A 235 19.03 6.30 10.97
CA LYS A 235 19.78 5.09 10.61
C LYS A 235 18.94 3.81 10.74
N SER A 236 17.64 3.95 10.98
CA SER A 236 16.76 2.80 11.18
C SER A 236 16.49 2.09 9.86
N ARG A 237 16.48 0.75 9.92
CA ARG A 237 15.98 -0.07 8.81
C ARG A 237 14.46 -0.04 8.79
N TYR A 238 13.87 -0.17 7.60
CA TYR A 238 12.43 -0.10 7.41
C TYR A 238 11.94 -1.26 6.52
N TYR A 239 10.67 -1.58 6.61
CA TYR A 239 10.04 -2.74 5.93
C TYR A 239 9.83 -2.53 4.43
N THR A 240 10.69 -1.80 3.78
CA THR A 240 10.66 -1.59 2.34
C THR A 240 11.81 -2.33 1.67
N SER A 241 11.59 -2.79 0.45
CA SER A 241 12.55 -3.62 -0.29
C SER A 241 12.41 -3.36 -1.78
N TRP A 242 13.39 -3.82 -2.55
CA TRP A 242 13.24 -4.03 -3.98
C TRP A 242 12.72 -5.44 -4.25
N LEU A 243 11.81 -5.57 -5.19
CA LEU A 243 11.13 -6.81 -5.52
C LEU A 243 11.65 -7.40 -6.83
N ASP A 244 11.81 -8.71 -6.88
CA ASP A 244 11.86 -9.41 -8.15
C ASP A 244 10.43 -9.54 -8.70
N THR A 245 10.11 -8.69 -9.65
CA THR A 245 8.80 -8.65 -10.31
C THR A 245 8.79 -9.31 -11.69
N SER A 246 9.87 -9.98 -12.09
CA SER A 246 10.04 -10.54 -13.43
C SER A 246 8.93 -11.53 -13.79
N GLU A 247 8.60 -12.45 -12.88
CA GLU A 247 7.53 -13.42 -13.08
C GLU A 247 6.14 -12.77 -12.99
N SER A 248 5.98 -11.79 -12.10
CA SER A 248 4.75 -11.02 -11.99
C SER A 248 4.45 -10.26 -13.29
N GLU A 249 5.44 -9.58 -13.85
CA GLU A 249 5.30 -8.88 -15.13
C GLU A 249 5.07 -9.85 -16.30
N ARG A 250 5.76 -10.98 -16.33
CA ARG A 250 5.55 -12.01 -17.35
C ARG A 250 4.09 -12.46 -17.42
N VAL A 251 3.49 -12.74 -16.25
CA VAL A 251 2.12 -13.29 -16.16
C VAL A 251 1.07 -12.19 -16.28
N LEU A 252 1.26 -11.07 -15.56
CA LEU A 252 0.22 -10.05 -15.37
C LEU A 252 0.39 -8.82 -16.28
N ARG A 253 1.56 -8.60 -16.87
CA ARG A 253 1.84 -7.54 -17.86
C ARG A 253 1.32 -6.16 -17.44
N PHE A 254 1.66 -5.74 -16.23
CA PHE A 254 1.03 -4.57 -15.60
C PHE A 254 1.90 -3.31 -15.55
N GLN A 255 3.23 -3.44 -15.63
CA GLN A 255 4.18 -2.34 -15.50
C GLN A 255 4.11 -1.40 -16.72
N ARG A 256 3.53 -0.22 -16.53
CA ARG A 256 3.37 0.81 -17.58
C ARG A 256 3.92 2.17 -17.16
N HIS A 257 4.15 2.36 -15.85
CA HIS A 257 4.58 3.64 -15.30
C HIS A 257 5.94 3.51 -14.63
N THR A 258 6.82 4.47 -14.92
CA THR A 258 8.13 4.61 -14.27
C THR A 258 8.04 5.51 -13.04
N ALA A 259 9.11 5.57 -12.23
CA ALA A 259 9.21 6.54 -11.15
C ALA A 259 9.05 7.99 -11.62
N LYS A 260 9.54 8.30 -12.85
CA LYS A 260 9.36 9.63 -13.46
C LYS A 260 7.89 9.93 -13.81
N ASP A 261 7.13 8.91 -14.19
CA ASP A 261 5.70 9.08 -14.46
C ASP A 261 4.94 9.34 -13.16
N ILE A 262 5.31 8.62 -12.09
CA ILE A 262 4.78 8.85 -10.74
C ILE A 262 5.09 10.29 -10.29
N GLU A 263 6.36 10.71 -10.38
CA GLU A 263 6.78 12.07 -10.03
C GLU A 263 5.98 13.12 -10.81
N ARG A 264 5.85 12.96 -12.12
CA ARG A 264 5.09 13.86 -12.99
C ARG A 264 3.60 13.94 -12.61
N ASP A 265 2.97 12.82 -12.28
CA ASP A 265 1.56 12.82 -11.89
C ASP A 265 1.34 13.44 -10.51
N LEU A 266 2.27 13.26 -9.57
CA LEU A 266 2.29 13.99 -8.30
C LEU A 266 2.50 15.51 -8.52
N GLU A 267 3.43 15.89 -9.40
CA GLU A 267 3.67 17.30 -9.72
C GLU A 267 2.43 18.01 -10.29
N LYS A 268 1.72 17.36 -11.23
CA LYS A 268 0.48 17.91 -11.78
C LYS A 268 -0.56 18.22 -10.69
N ARG A 269 -0.63 17.38 -9.67
CA ARG A 269 -1.60 17.54 -8.57
C ARG A 269 -1.29 18.70 -7.66
N ILE A 270 0.01 18.97 -7.42
CA ILE A 270 0.44 20.11 -6.59
C ILE A 270 0.70 21.37 -7.41
N ALA A 271 0.57 21.32 -8.73
CA ALA A 271 0.88 22.44 -9.61
C ALA A 271 0.17 23.74 -9.18
N TRP A 272 -1.08 23.64 -8.75
CA TRP A 272 -1.85 24.78 -8.26
C TRP A 272 -1.34 25.37 -6.93
N LEU A 273 -0.61 24.58 -6.12
CA LEU A 273 0.02 25.03 -4.88
C LEU A 273 1.38 25.67 -5.12
N LYS A 274 2.06 25.40 -6.25
CA LYS A 274 3.42 25.89 -6.52
C LYS A 274 3.54 27.42 -6.39
N PRO A 275 2.61 28.25 -6.90
CA PRO A 275 2.67 29.70 -6.71
C PRO A 275 2.60 30.14 -5.24
N LEU A 276 1.89 29.38 -4.40
CA LEU A 276 1.75 29.65 -2.97
C LEU A 276 2.98 29.19 -2.18
N ILE A 277 3.58 28.06 -2.60
CA ILE A 277 4.78 27.50 -1.96
C ILE A 277 6.01 28.33 -2.31
N PHE A 278 6.13 28.85 -3.52
CA PHE A 278 7.30 29.53 -4.03
C PHE A 278 7.85 30.62 -3.09
N PRO A 279 7.06 31.60 -2.61
CA PRO A 279 7.54 32.65 -1.73
C PRO A 279 7.88 32.16 -0.30
N VAL A 280 7.35 31.02 0.11
CA VAL A 280 7.50 30.46 1.46
C VAL A 280 8.36 29.20 1.52
N ARG A 281 9.10 28.88 0.47
CA ARG A 281 9.98 27.69 0.40
C ARG A 281 10.88 27.50 1.62
N PRO A 282 11.55 28.55 2.16
CA PRO A 282 12.38 28.39 3.35
C PRO A 282 11.56 27.95 4.58
N LEU A 283 10.31 28.41 4.70
CA LEU A 283 9.41 28.00 5.78
C LEU A 283 8.94 26.55 5.58
N VAL A 284 8.65 26.14 4.35
CA VAL A 284 8.31 24.76 4.01
C VAL A 284 9.49 23.84 4.36
N ARG A 285 10.71 24.19 3.96
CA ARG A 285 11.92 23.44 4.32
C ARG A 285 12.10 23.35 5.84
N ARG A 286 11.92 24.46 6.56
CA ARG A 286 12.00 24.49 8.02
C ARG A 286 10.91 23.61 8.65
N PHE A 287 9.72 23.57 8.09
CA PHE A 287 8.66 22.67 8.53
C PHE A 287 9.09 21.20 8.40
N PHE A 288 9.63 20.77 7.26
CA PHE A 288 10.15 19.42 7.10
C PHE A 288 11.24 19.11 8.13
N LEU A 289 12.21 20.00 8.33
CA LEU A 289 13.26 19.83 9.34
C LEU A 289 12.68 19.74 10.77
N SER A 290 11.60 20.44 11.05
CA SER A 290 10.93 20.37 12.35
C SER A 290 10.24 19.01 12.61
N LEU A 291 9.95 18.24 11.57
CA LEU A 291 9.42 16.89 11.68
C LEU A 291 10.50 15.84 11.95
N SER A 292 11.75 16.14 11.58
CA SER A 292 12.85 15.21 11.74
C SER A 292 13.31 15.12 13.21
N GLY A 293 13.16 13.96 13.82
CA GLY A 293 13.72 13.64 15.14
C GLY A 293 15.25 13.68 15.13
N PRO A 294 15.92 13.03 14.15
CA PRO A 294 17.38 13.10 14.01
C PRO A 294 17.93 14.53 13.96
N TYR A 295 17.32 15.42 13.16
CA TYR A 295 17.74 16.83 13.06
C TYR A 295 17.62 17.59 14.38
N ARG A 296 16.65 17.21 15.22
CA ARG A 296 16.48 17.81 16.56
C ARG A 296 17.39 17.18 17.61
N GLY A 297 18.27 16.25 17.23
CA GLY A 297 19.15 15.51 18.15
C GLY A 297 18.40 14.52 19.03
N GLU A 298 17.23 14.09 18.64
CA GLU A 298 16.45 13.10 19.38
C GLU A 298 17.07 11.70 19.20
N PRO A 299 17.11 10.85 20.24
CA PRO A 299 17.67 9.52 20.12
C PRO A 299 16.87 8.67 19.12
N ALA A 300 17.57 7.93 18.27
CA ALA A 300 16.97 7.01 17.33
C ALA A 300 16.11 5.95 18.04
N ARG A 301 14.99 5.57 17.47
CA ARG A 301 14.13 4.50 17.98
C ARG A 301 14.19 3.31 17.02
N PRO A 302 14.52 2.10 17.54
CA PRO A 302 14.86 0.96 16.70
C PRO A 302 13.67 0.32 15.98
N THR A 303 12.45 0.54 16.45
CA THR A 303 11.25 -0.09 15.89
C THR A 303 10.21 0.92 15.47
N TRP A 304 9.44 0.56 14.46
CA TRP A 304 8.27 1.30 14.02
C TRP A 304 7.27 1.59 15.14
N GLN A 305 7.00 0.61 16.02
CA GLN A 305 6.12 0.80 17.18
C GLN A 305 6.65 1.87 18.14
N ALA A 306 7.93 1.80 18.50
CA ALA A 306 8.55 2.81 19.38
C ALA A 306 8.56 4.21 18.73
N GLN A 307 8.62 4.28 17.41
CA GLN A 307 8.49 5.53 16.65
C GLN A 307 7.05 6.06 16.66
N LEU A 308 6.05 5.19 16.46
CA LEU A 308 4.64 5.52 16.53
C LEU A 308 4.21 6.04 17.91
N GLU A 309 4.60 5.36 18.99
CA GLU A 309 4.33 5.78 20.36
C GLU A 309 4.79 7.22 20.59
N ARG A 310 6.04 7.53 20.20
CA ARG A 310 6.63 8.86 20.34
C ARG A 310 5.83 9.95 19.65
N TYR A 311 5.38 9.69 18.42
CA TYR A 311 4.70 10.69 17.60
C TYR A 311 3.19 10.74 17.79
N SER A 312 2.60 9.71 18.42
CA SER A 312 1.18 9.69 18.77
C SER A 312 0.86 10.47 20.05
N GLU A 313 1.87 10.71 20.90
CA GLU A 313 1.74 11.49 22.13
C GLU A 313 1.88 13.02 21.91
N ARG A 314 2.14 13.47 20.69
CA ARG A 314 2.28 14.88 20.28
C ARG A 314 1.13 15.32 19.36
#